data_9c3270210cad21f9a7f32dac714532fa
#
_entry.id   9c3270210cad21f9a7f32dac714532fa
#
_cell.length_a   1.000
_cell.length_b   1.000
_cell.length_c   1.000
_cell.angle_alpha   90.00
_cell.angle_beta   90.00
_cell.angle_gamma   90.00
#
_symmetry.space_group_name_H-M   'P 1'
#
loop_
_entity.id
_entity.type
_entity.pdbx_description
1 polymer ?
#
loop_
_entity_poly.entity_id
_entity_poly.type
_entity_poly.pdbx_seq_one_letter_code
_entity_poly.pdbx_strand_id
1 'polypeptide(L)'
;WSTISIGKNIIFKNIELIKETKSKYVIMEFGGNDCGYNWREISENPDKEHYSKSSITEFIEIYSYLIDEFKKIGKEPVLLSLPPIDSTKYFDYISKKLNTDNILKLMEGNKQFLTNWHERYI
;
A
#
# COMPACT_ATOMS: atom_id res chain seq x y z
N TRP A 1 2.39 -10.70 -0.80
CA TRP A 1 2.16 -9.25 -0.79
C TRP A 1 0.70 -8.96 -0.46
N SER A 2 0.43 -8.18 0.59
CA SER A 2 -0.92 -7.88 1.07
C SER A 2 -1.07 -6.39 1.34
N THR A 3 -2.31 -5.91 1.40
CA THR A 3 -2.60 -4.60 1.97
C THR A 3 -2.40 -4.64 3.49
N ILE A 4 -2.27 -3.48 4.10
CA ILE A 4 -2.11 -3.37 5.56
C ILE A 4 -3.30 -3.99 6.32
N SER A 5 -4.50 -3.90 5.80
CA SER A 5 -5.70 -4.48 6.40
C SER A 5 -5.63 -6.02 6.45
N ILE A 6 -5.20 -6.65 5.35
CA ILE A 6 -4.97 -8.11 5.32
C ILE A 6 -3.81 -8.48 6.25
N GLY A 7 -2.71 -7.72 6.20
CA GLY A 7 -1.55 -7.90 7.08
C GLY A 7 -1.93 -7.85 8.55
N LYS A 8 -2.75 -6.87 8.96
CA LYS A 8 -3.30 -6.78 10.31
C LYS A 8 -4.00 -8.07 10.74
N ASN A 9 -4.87 -8.62 9.91
CA ASN A 9 -5.61 -9.83 10.23
C ASN A 9 -4.68 -11.05 10.41
N ILE A 10 -3.64 -11.16 9.59
CA ILE A 10 -2.64 -12.22 9.70
C ILE A 10 -1.83 -12.07 10.98
N ILE A 11 -1.40 -10.85 11.31
CA ILE A 11 -0.65 -10.53 12.53
C ILE A 11 -1.48 -10.93 13.77
N PHE A 12 -2.74 -10.53 13.84
CA PHE A 12 -3.60 -10.84 14.99
C PHE A 12 -3.84 -12.34 15.18
N LYS A 13 -3.98 -13.09 14.10
CA LYS A 13 -4.09 -14.57 14.19
C LYS A 13 -2.84 -15.21 14.76
N ASN A 14 -1.70 -14.56 14.69
CA ASN A 14 -0.39 -15.07 15.12
C ASN A 14 0.23 -14.27 16.26
N ILE A 15 -0.53 -13.39 16.92
CA ILE A 15 0.02 -12.43 17.90
C ILE A 15 0.72 -13.10 19.08
N GLU A 16 0.17 -14.20 19.62
CA GLU A 16 0.78 -14.96 20.70
C GLU A 16 2.10 -15.61 20.25
N LEU A 17 2.14 -16.17 19.05
CA LEU A 17 3.38 -16.72 18.50
C LEU A 17 4.45 -15.63 18.33
N ILE A 18 4.08 -14.45 17.85
CA ILE A 18 4.99 -13.31 17.72
C ILE A 18 5.51 -12.88 19.09
N LYS A 19 4.63 -12.81 20.09
CA LYS A 19 4.99 -12.47 21.47
C LYS A 19 6.04 -13.41 22.07
N GLU A 20 5.90 -14.71 21.83
CA GLU A 20 6.79 -15.75 22.32
C GLU A 20 8.17 -15.79 21.62
N THR A 21 8.31 -15.14 20.46
CA THR A 21 9.62 -15.10 19.78
C THR A 21 10.66 -14.36 20.61
N LYS A 22 11.93 -14.77 20.49
CA LYS A 22 13.07 -14.09 21.13
C LYS A 22 13.43 -12.75 20.48
N SER A 23 12.88 -12.47 19.29
CA SER A 23 13.15 -11.22 18.59
C SER A 23 12.58 -10.03 19.37
N LYS A 24 13.39 -9.01 19.57
CA LYS A 24 12.97 -7.73 20.12
C LYS A 24 12.22 -6.88 19.07
N TYR A 25 12.62 -6.99 17.82
CA TYR A 25 12.15 -6.12 16.73
C TYR A 25 11.12 -6.83 15.85
N VAL A 26 10.13 -6.07 15.39
CA VAL A 26 9.19 -6.47 14.34
C VAL A 26 9.31 -5.49 13.19
N ILE A 27 9.78 -5.98 12.04
CA ILE A 27 9.95 -5.16 10.84
C ILE A 27 8.66 -5.22 10.03
N MET A 28 8.13 -4.05 9.69
CA MET A 28 6.92 -3.91 8.87
C MET A 28 7.18 -3.06 7.63
N GLU A 29 6.71 -3.54 6.48
CA GLU A 29 6.72 -2.84 5.21
C GLU A 29 5.34 -2.98 4.58
N PHE A 30 4.55 -1.91 4.61
CA PHE A 30 3.23 -1.81 3.98
C PHE A 30 3.17 -0.55 3.11
N GLY A 31 2.18 -0.44 2.26
CA GLY A 31 1.91 0.72 1.43
C GLY A 31 1.94 0.44 -0.07
N GLY A 32 2.86 -0.37 -0.57
CA GLY A 32 3.00 -0.65 -1.99
C GLY A 32 1.77 -1.28 -2.64
N ASN A 33 1.06 -2.16 -1.91
CA ASN A 33 -0.23 -2.68 -2.36
C ASN A 33 -1.41 -1.80 -1.97
N ASP A 34 -1.30 -1.09 -0.85
CA ASP A 34 -2.34 -0.21 -0.33
C ASP A 34 -2.62 0.95 -1.27
N CYS A 35 -1.56 1.55 -1.78
CA CYS A 35 -1.63 2.61 -2.77
C CYS A 35 -2.11 2.13 -4.16
N GLY A 36 -2.16 0.84 -4.44
CA GLY A 36 -2.57 0.29 -5.74
C GLY A 36 -4.03 0.55 -6.08
N TYR A 37 -4.30 0.87 -7.36
CA TYR A 37 -5.64 0.96 -7.93
C TYR A 37 -6.01 -0.34 -8.66
N ASN A 38 -7.30 -0.49 -8.98
CA ASN A 38 -7.74 -1.50 -9.95
C ASN A 38 -7.54 -0.97 -11.38
N TRP A 39 -6.33 -1.13 -11.90
CA TRP A 39 -5.95 -0.62 -13.23
C TRP A 39 -6.80 -1.17 -14.36
N ARG A 40 -7.29 -2.40 -14.23
CA ARG A 40 -8.21 -3.00 -15.20
C ARG A 40 -9.54 -2.24 -15.22
N GLU A 41 -10.13 -1.98 -14.07
CA GLU A 41 -11.38 -1.24 -13.98
C GLU A 41 -11.24 0.20 -14.53
N ILE A 42 -10.13 0.86 -14.25
CA ILE A 42 -9.82 2.18 -14.81
C ILE A 42 -9.73 2.11 -16.33
N SER A 43 -9.06 1.10 -16.85
CA SER A 43 -8.91 0.90 -18.31
C SER A 43 -10.25 0.67 -19.01
N GLU A 44 -11.21 0.07 -18.34
CA GLU A 44 -12.55 -0.22 -18.87
C GLU A 44 -13.55 0.93 -18.64
N ASN A 45 -13.44 1.65 -17.52
CA ASN A 45 -14.38 2.68 -17.09
C ASN A 45 -13.66 3.90 -16.51
N PRO A 46 -12.94 4.68 -17.33
CA PRO A 46 -12.07 5.77 -16.84
C PRO A 46 -12.83 6.94 -16.21
N ASP A 47 -14.11 7.11 -16.50
CA ASP A 47 -14.95 8.21 -16.02
C ASP A 47 -15.63 7.92 -14.67
N LYS A 48 -15.49 6.68 -14.17
CA LYS A 48 -15.99 6.30 -12.86
C LYS A 48 -15.04 6.79 -11.77
N GLU A 49 -15.53 7.01 -10.55
CA GLU A 49 -14.66 7.24 -9.40
C GLU A 49 -13.82 6.00 -9.09
N HIS A 50 -12.54 6.21 -8.87
CA HIS A 50 -11.58 5.16 -8.54
C HIS A 50 -10.82 5.50 -7.28
N TYR A 51 -10.60 4.50 -6.43
CA TYR A 51 -9.93 4.64 -5.15
C TYR A 51 -8.76 3.67 -5.05
N SER A 52 -7.75 4.05 -4.25
CA SER A 52 -6.69 3.12 -3.83
C SER A 52 -7.29 1.99 -2.98
N LYS A 53 -6.61 0.85 -2.91
CA LYS A 53 -7.07 -0.32 -2.13
C LYS A 53 -7.23 -0.04 -0.65
N SER A 54 -6.40 0.83 -0.10
CA SER A 54 -6.56 1.39 1.23
C SER A 54 -6.52 2.91 1.12
N SER A 55 -7.48 3.61 1.72
CA SER A 55 -7.38 5.08 1.82
C SER A 55 -6.20 5.46 2.70
N ILE A 56 -5.67 6.67 2.51
CA ILE A 56 -4.53 7.14 3.32
C ILE A 56 -4.91 7.22 4.81
N THR A 57 -6.15 7.59 5.12
CA THR A 57 -6.66 7.64 6.49
C THR A 57 -6.69 6.24 7.11
N GLU A 58 -7.31 5.27 6.44
CA GLU A 58 -7.34 3.88 6.89
C GLU A 58 -5.94 3.29 7.06
N PHE A 59 -5.03 3.57 6.11
CA PHE A 59 -3.65 3.12 6.16
C PHE A 59 -2.93 3.63 7.42
N ILE A 60 -3.04 4.93 7.71
CA ILE A 60 -2.42 5.55 8.90
C ILE A 60 -3.03 4.99 10.19
N GLU A 61 -4.36 4.86 10.25
CA GLU A 61 -5.05 4.32 11.43
C GLU A 61 -4.62 2.89 11.75
N ILE A 62 -4.58 2.02 10.73
CA ILE A 62 -4.16 0.62 10.92
C ILE A 62 -2.68 0.54 11.29
N TYR A 63 -1.82 1.34 10.66
CA TYR A 63 -0.38 1.34 10.97
C TYR A 63 -0.13 1.76 12.41
N SER A 64 -0.78 2.85 12.84
CA SER A 64 -0.69 3.35 14.23
C SER A 64 -1.16 2.29 15.23
N TYR A 65 -2.27 1.62 14.91
CA TYR A 65 -2.80 0.55 15.74
C TYR A 65 -1.82 -0.65 15.86
N LEU A 66 -1.20 -1.07 14.76
CA LEU A 66 -0.21 -2.15 14.77
C LEU A 66 1.03 -1.77 15.61
N ILE A 67 1.50 -0.54 15.50
CA ILE A 67 2.61 -0.03 16.32
C ILE A 67 2.29 -0.15 17.81
N ASP A 68 1.11 0.28 18.20
CA ASP A 68 0.69 0.23 19.60
C ASP A 68 0.53 -1.21 20.12
N GLU A 69 -0.06 -2.09 19.33
CA GLU A 69 -0.23 -3.51 19.67
C GLU A 69 1.12 -4.23 19.84
N PHE A 70 2.10 -3.97 18.97
CA PHE A 70 3.43 -4.54 19.13
C PHE A 70 4.14 -4.02 20.39
N LYS A 71 4.01 -2.73 20.69
CA LYS A 71 4.56 -2.16 21.93
C LYS A 71 3.93 -2.78 23.18
N LYS A 72 2.61 -3.03 23.17
CA LYS A 72 1.91 -3.70 24.28
C LYS A 72 2.44 -5.09 24.59
N ILE A 73 2.87 -5.84 23.59
CA ILE A 73 3.46 -7.18 23.77
C ILE A 73 4.99 -7.15 23.96
N GLY A 74 5.58 -5.97 24.19
CA GLY A 74 7.00 -5.80 24.45
C GLY A 74 7.91 -5.89 23.23
N LYS A 75 7.36 -5.70 22.03
CA LYS A 75 8.12 -5.63 20.79
C LYS A 75 8.38 -4.20 20.36
N GLU A 76 9.46 -3.99 19.64
CA GLU A 76 9.83 -2.70 19.06
C GLU A 76 9.56 -2.72 17.55
N PRO A 77 8.51 -2.00 17.08
CA PRO A 77 8.18 -1.96 15.66
C PRO A 77 9.19 -1.10 14.90
N VAL A 78 9.65 -1.61 13.76
CA VAL A 78 10.51 -0.93 12.81
C VAL A 78 9.78 -0.82 11.49
N LEU A 79 9.53 0.41 11.03
CA LEU A 79 8.84 0.69 9.78
C LEU A 79 9.86 0.85 8.67
N LEU A 80 9.69 0.10 7.59
CA LEU A 80 10.44 0.32 6.37
C LEU A 80 9.63 1.20 5.43
N SER A 81 10.27 2.27 4.96
CA SER A 81 9.72 3.14 3.93
C SER A 81 9.66 2.42 2.58
N LEU A 82 8.68 2.75 1.75
CA LEU A 82 8.62 2.26 0.39
C LEU A 82 9.77 2.82 -0.45
N PRO A 83 10.34 2.02 -1.36
CA PRO A 83 11.31 2.53 -2.32
C PRO A 83 10.62 3.50 -3.29
N PRO A 84 11.33 4.53 -3.77
CA PRO A 84 10.81 5.44 -4.79
C PRO A 84 10.48 4.68 -6.08
N ILE A 85 9.45 5.12 -6.79
CA ILE A 85 9.08 4.55 -8.08
C ILE A 85 9.46 5.47 -9.23
N ASP A 86 9.87 4.89 -10.36
CA ASP A 86 9.95 5.55 -11.65
C ASP A 86 8.56 5.55 -12.28
N SER A 87 7.92 6.71 -12.34
CA SER A 87 6.53 6.82 -12.82
C SER A 87 6.35 6.36 -14.26
N THR A 88 7.35 6.54 -15.12
CA THR A 88 7.28 6.08 -16.52
C THR A 88 7.32 4.56 -16.61
N LYS A 89 8.29 3.93 -15.96
CA LYS A 89 8.41 2.46 -15.95
C LYS A 89 7.22 1.81 -15.25
N TYR A 90 6.75 2.41 -14.17
CA TYR A 90 5.58 1.89 -13.46
C TYR A 90 4.32 2.01 -14.32
N PHE A 91 4.12 3.14 -15.02
CA PHE A 91 3.03 3.31 -15.95
C PHE A 91 3.06 2.26 -17.07
N ASP A 92 4.21 2.03 -17.68
CA ASP A 92 4.38 1.03 -18.74
C ASP A 92 4.08 -0.40 -18.23
N TYR A 93 4.39 -0.67 -16.97
CA TYR A 93 4.10 -1.94 -16.32
C TYR A 93 2.59 -2.14 -16.07
N ILE A 94 1.91 -1.16 -15.46
CA ILE A 94 0.49 -1.28 -15.09
C ILE A 94 -0.44 -1.22 -16.31
N SER A 95 -0.06 -0.48 -17.35
CA SER A 95 -0.84 -0.34 -18.59
C SER A 95 -0.64 -1.51 -19.58
N LYS A 96 0.29 -2.41 -19.28
CA LYS A 96 0.56 -3.58 -20.14
C LYS A 96 -0.70 -4.42 -20.33
N LYS A 97 -1.12 -4.59 -21.59
CA LYS A 97 -2.36 -5.29 -22.00
C LYS A 97 -3.67 -4.62 -21.55
N LEU A 98 -3.64 -3.34 -21.19
CA LEU A 98 -4.80 -2.53 -20.83
C LEU A 98 -4.95 -1.35 -21.80
N ASN A 99 -6.07 -0.62 -21.70
CA ASN A 99 -6.26 0.61 -22.46
C ASN A 99 -5.45 1.75 -21.83
N THR A 100 -4.29 2.03 -22.42
CA THR A 100 -3.33 3.02 -21.96
C THR A 100 -3.90 4.43 -21.91
N ASP A 101 -4.72 4.81 -22.92
CA ASP A 101 -5.31 6.16 -23.01
C ASP A 101 -6.30 6.39 -21.87
N ASN A 102 -7.10 5.39 -21.54
CA ASN A 102 -8.03 5.45 -20.43
C ASN A 102 -7.30 5.58 -19.08
N ILE A 103 -6.18 4.90 -18.89
CA ILE A 103 -5.37 5.03 -17.68
C ILE A 103 -4.73 6.42 -17.61
N LEU A 104 -4.21 6.95 -18.72
CA LEU A 104 -3.70 8.32 -18.79
C LEU A 104 -4.76 9.37 -18.51
N LYS A 105 -6.00 9.14 -18.90
CA LYS A 105 -7.12 10.04 -18.62
C LYS A 105 -7.32 10.26 -17.11
N LEU A 106 -7.25 9.21 -16.30
CA LEU A 106 -7.32 9.31 -14.84
C LEU A 106 -6.19 10.20 -14.27
N MET A 107 -5.02 10.19 -14.89
CA MET A 107 -3.85 10.96 -14.47
C MET A 107 -3.77 12.33 -15.14
N GLU A 108 -4.84 12.78 -15.80
CA GLU A 108 -4.87 14.05 -16.56
C GLU A 108 -3.70 14.18 -17.56
N GLY A 109 -3.27 13.05 -18.14
CA GLY A 109 -2.15 12.95 -19.06
C GLY A 109 -0.76 13.04 -18.41
N ASN A 110 -0.66 13.15 -17.08
CA ASN A 110 0.59 13.34 -16.38
C ASN A 110 1.00 12.09 -15.54
N LYS A 111 1.98 11.34 -16.04
CA LYS A 111 2.52 10.14 -15.36
C LYS A 111 3.11 10.45 -13.97
N GLN A 112 3.52 11.69 -13.70
CA GLN A 112 4.03 12.14 -12.38
C GLN A 112 2.98 11.97 -11.27
N PHE A 113 1.70 11.89 -11.63
CA PHE A 113 0.61 11.54 -10.71
C PHE A 113 0.92 10.25 -9.92
N LEU A 114 1.53 9.25 -10.56
CA LEU A 114 1.88 7.97 -9.92
C LEU A 114 2.93 8.15 -8.82
N THR A 115 3.93 9.00 -9.04
CA THR A 115 4.95 9.29 -8.02
C THR A 115 4.33 10.07 -6.87
N ASN A 116 3.64 11.16 -7.15
CA ASN A 116 3.03 12.02 -6.13
C ASN A 116 2.04 11.26 -5.25
N TRP A 117 1.31 10.33 -5.85
CA TRP A 117 0.33 9.52 -5.15
C TRP A 117 1.00 8.40 -4.32
N HIS A 118 2.02 7.74 -4.84
CA HIS A 118 2.81 6.73 -4.13
C HIS A 118 3.51 7.32 -2.90
N GLU A 119 4.04 8.54 -3.00
CA GLU A 119 4.73 9.24 -1.91
C GLU A 119 3.85 9.49 -0.68
N ARG A 120 2.52 9.46 -0.82
CA ARG A 120 1.61 9.59 0.33
C ARG A 120 1.67 8.41 1.29
N TYR A 121 2.20 7.27 0.85
CA TYR A 121 2.31 6.04 1.63
C TYR A 121 3.74 5.77 2.13
N ILE A 122 4.65 6.70 1.92
CA ILE A 122 6.02 6.71 2.45
C ILE A 122 6.06 7.46 3.82
#